data_8e5f615c5460a351696a5cd823f0fc02
#
_entry.id   8e5f615c5460a351696a5cd823f0fc02
#
_cell.length_a   1.000
_cell.length_b   1.000
_cell.length_c   1.000
_cell.angle_alpha   90.00
_cell.angle_beta   90.00
_cell.angle_gamma   90.00
#
_symmetry.space_group_name_H-M   'P 1'
#
loop_
_entity.id
_entity.type
_entity.pdbx_description
1 polymer ?
#
loop_
_entity_poly.entity_id
_entity_poly.type
_entity_poly.pdbx_seq_one_letter_code
_entity_poly.pdbx_strand_id
1 'polypeptide(L)'
;PWGGSWYWLDPETGKMATGLETIGKQDYYFAESGSMVEKQWVPIDDTGKYRFATANGKLTANASKTNGELVLLDDSDAPLSGWVKIDGFDFYAKPDSGAMATQWQMIDGNWYWFGSQGAMETGWVSANGAWYLMAQSGEMKTGWQYVDGAWYYLDPSSGAMKTGWLNENGTWYWLSASGAMVTGWQYVDGGYYYFNASGAWDPYADPMTQRAQGYYSATNWLIMIDTVNNEFGVYWGWQGNWKLQYHWSCSTGAWATPTVLGEYTVGIKGYVFGSGFSCYYYTQFYGDYLIHSGEYYQGTFVEMDNRQGVNISHGCVRLTLDRAKWVYDNIPYNTKVVTYMG
;
A
#
# COMPACT_ATOMS: atom_id res chain seq x y z
N PRO A 1 32.07 -18.26 12.68
CA PRO A 1 31.35 -16.96 12.77
C PRO A 1 30.83 -16.76 14.17
N TRP A 2 30.83 -15.51 14.65
CA TRP A 2 30.24 -15.12 15.92
C TRP A 2 29.39 -13.88 15.68
N GLY A 3 28.14 -13.87 16.14
CA GLY A 3 27.23 -12.76 15.88
C GLY A 3 26.95 -12.49 14.39
N GLY A 4 27.09 -13.49 13.51
CA GLY A 4 26.88 -13.33 12.05
C GLY A 4 28.11 -12.83 11.27
N SER A 5 29.22 -12.53 11.93
CA SER A 5 30.46 -12.08 11.32
C SER A 5 31.58 -13.12 11.46
N TRP A 6 32.51 -13.11 10.53
CA TRP A 6 33.71 -13.92 10.57
C TRP A 6 34.86 -13.15 11.26
N TYR A 7 35.65 -13.86 12.04
CA TYR A 7 36.84 -13.37 12.74
C TYR A 7 38.00 -14.30 12.53
N TRP A 8 39.18 -13.76 12.48
CA TRP A 8 40.41 -14.53 12.44
C TRP A 8 41.23 -14.31 13.70
N LEU A 9 41.68 -15.40 14.32
CA LEU A 9 42.59 -15.38 15.44
C LEU A 9 43.91 -15.97 14.96
N ASP A 10 44.97 -15.25 15.14
CA ASP A 10 46.33 -15.73 14.83
C ASP A 10 46.59 -17.04 15.56
N PRO A 11 46.93 -18.12 14.86
CA PRO A 11 47.05 -19.46 15.47
C PRO A 11 48.20 -19.59 16.46
N GLU A 12 49.24 -18.72 16.39
CA GLU A 12 50.40 -18.76 17.28
C GLU A 12 50.20 -17.89 18.51
N THR A 13 49.62 -16.73 18.34
CA THR A 13 49.48 -15.74 19.41
C THR A 13 48.09 -15.64 20.01
N GLY A 14 47.05 -16.16 19.34
CA GLY A 14 45.65 -16.05 19.71
C GLY A 14 45.08 -14.64 19.57
N LYS A 15 45.83 -13.70 19.00
CA LYS A 15 45.36 -12.32 18.79
C LYS A 15 44.35 -12.26 17.65
N MET A 16 43.36 -11.43 17.82
CA MET A 16 42.35 -11.13 16.79
C MET A 16 42.99 -10.27 15.71
N ALA A 17 42.79 -10.67 14.45
CA ALA A 17 43.23 -9.89 13.30
C ALA A 17 42.45 -8.57 13.12
N THR A 18 43.15 -7.54 12.69
CA THR A 18 42.61 -6.25 12.26
C THR A 18 43.47 -5.73 11.09
N GLY A 19 42.82 -5.02 10.15
CA GLY A 19 43.49 -4.55 8.93
C GLY A 19 43.68 -5.64 7.90
N LEU A 20 44.71 -5.49 7.06
CA LEU A 20 45.07 -6.45 6.01
C LEU A 20 45.80 -7.69 6.58
N GLU A 21 45.25 -8.85 6.28
CA GLU A 21 45.84 -10.15 6.70
C GLU A 21 45.89 -11.12 5.54
N THR A 22 47.02 -11.88 5.43
CA THR A 22 47.18 -12.97 4.46
C THR A 22 46.96 -14.31 5.14
N ILE A 23 45.87 -14.98 4.82
CA ILE A 23 45.50 -16.27 5.38
C ILE A 23 45.68 -17.35 4.29
N GLY A 24 46.67 -18.20 4.45
CA GLY A 24 47.08 -19.12 3.41
C GLY A 24 47.70 -18.40 2.21
N LYS A 25 46.99 -18.33 1.08
CA LYS A 25 47.40 -17.60 -0.14
C LYS A 25 46.42 -16.51 -0.57
N GLN A 26 45.57 -16.12 0.34
CA GLN A 26 44.52 -15.17 0.07
C GLN A 26 44.59 -14.02 1.08
N ASP A 27 44.34 -12.79 0.60
CA ASP A 27 44.28 -11.60 1.41
C ASP A 27 42.86 -11.32 1.83
N TYR A 28 42.71 -10.89 3.08
CA TYR A 28 41.46 -10.51 3.72
C TYR A 28 41.66 -9.17 4.46
N TYR A 29 40.57 -8.48 4.73
CA TYR A 29 40.62 -7.28 5.54
C TYR A 29 39.66 -7.38 6.72
N PHE A 30 40.15 -7.05 7.92
CA PHE A 30 39.37 -7.08 9.15
C PHE A 30 39.21 -5.66 9.67
N ALA A 31 37.99 -5.29 10.04
CA ALA A 31 37.69 -4.02 10.67
C ALA A 31 38.41 -3.89 12.03
N GLU A 32 38.41 -2.69 12.62
CA GLU A 32 38.94 -2.49 13.98
C GLU A 32 38.23 -3.34 15.03
N SER A 33 36.98 -3.70 14.81
CA SER A 33 36.20 -4.66 15.63
C SER A 33 36.67 -6.11 15.48
N GLY A 34 37.60 -6.40 14.58
CA GLY A 34 38.04 -7.74 14.20
C GLY A 34 37.10 -8.49 13.24
N SER A 35 35.95 -7.93 12.87
CA SER A 35 35.05 -8.54 11.90
C SER A 35 35.63 -8.47 10.48
N MET A 36 35.55 -9.59 9.75
CA MET A 36 35.93 -9.65 8.33
C MET A 36 35.04 -8.73 7.52
N VAL A 37 35.64 -7.93 6.64
CA VAL A 37 34.95 -7.02 5.73
C VAL A 37 34.53 -7.78 4.47
N GLU A 38 33.30 -7.56 4.02
CA GLU A 38 32.71 -8.19 2.85
C GLU A 38 32.01 -7.14 1.96
N LYS A 39 32.02 -7.33 0.64
CA LYS A 39 31.31 -6.50 -0.35
C LYS A 39 31.64 -5.01 -0.26
N GLN A 40 32.88 -4.69 0.03
CA GLN A 40 33.34 -3.30 0.20
C GLN A 40 34.75 -3.10 -0.38
N TRP A 41 35.03 -1.87 -0.79
CA TRP A 41 36.37 -1.42 -1.11
C TRP A 41 37.11 -1.09 0.19
N VAL A 42 38.28 -1.68 0.39
CA VAL A 42 39.10 -1.48 1.59
C VAL A 42 40.47 -0.90 1.20
N PRO A 43 41.00 0.05 1.98
CA PRO A 43 42.35 0.56 1.78
C PRO A 43 43.36 -0.56 2.11
N ILE A 44 44.38 -0.71 1.31
CA ILE A 44 45.44 -1.70 1.55
C ILE A 44 46.76 -1.07 2.04
N ASP A 45 46.91 0.23 1.82
CA ASP A 45 48.07 1.01 2.27
C ASP A 45 47.72 2.52 2.34
N ASP A 46 48.68 3.32 2.79
CA ASP A 46 48.54 4.76 2.89
C ASP A 46 48.76 5.51 1.55
N THR A 47 49.00 4.78 0.46
CA THR A 47 49.25 5.38 -0.88
C THR A 47 47.98 5.64 -1.68
N GLY A 48 46.81 5.30 -1.10
CA GLY A 48 45.50 5.44 -1.73
C GLY A 48 45.11 4.27 -2.62
N LYS A 49 45.76 3.11 -2.47
CA LYS A 49 45.37 1.88 -3.14
C LYS A 49 44.27 1.17 -2.35
N TYR A 50 43.31 0.60 -3.09
CA TYR A 50 42.15 -0.11 -2.57
C TYR A 50 42.02 -1.47 -3.26
N ARG A 51 41.45 -2.44 -2.55
CA ARG A 51 41.02 -3.72 -3.12
C ARG A 51 39.58 -4.03 -2.73
N PHE A 52 38.86 -4.72 -3.59
CA PHE A 52 37.49 -5.12 -3.31
C PHE A 52 37.44 -6.39 -2.49
N ALA A 53 36.82 -6.33 -1.30
CA ALA A 53 36.49 -7.51 -0.50
C ALA A 53 35.20 -8.14 -1.06
N THR A 54 35.30 -9.35 -1.56
CA THR A 54 34.20 -10.13 -2.14
C THR A 54 33.16 -10.55 -1.09
N ALA A 55 32.10 -11.25 -1.50
CA ALA A 55 31.07 -11.77 -0.60
C ALA A 55 31.61 -12.79 0.44
N ASN A 56 32.79 -13.38 0.20
CA ASN A 56 33.46 -14.27 1.14
C ASN A 56 34.71 -13.64 1.75
N GLY A 57 34.84 -12.31 1.68
CA GLY A 57 35.91 -11.51 2.28
C GLY A 57 37.25 -11.51 1.52
N LYS A 58 37.44 -12.33 0.49
CA LYS A 58 38.68 -12.35 -0.29
C LYS A 58 38.89 -11.02 -0.98
N LEU A 59 40.11 -10.47 -0.91
CA LEU A 59 40.47 -9.29 -1.65
C LEU A 59 40.81 -9.63 -3.11
N THR A 60 40.09 -8.98 -4.02
CA THR A 60 40.28 -9.12 -5.48
C THR A 60 40.48 -7.73 -6.09
N ALA A 61 40.23 -7.50 -7.32
CA ALA A 61 40.23 -6.24 -8.08
C ALA A 61 40.93 -5.03 -7.42
N ASN A 62 41.58 -4.24 -8.20
CA ASN A 62 42.36 -3.06 -7.75
C ASN A 62 41.61 -1.77 -8.04
N ALA A 63 41.77 -0.79 -7.17
CA ALA A 63 41.36 0.61 -7.41
C ALA A 63 42.38 1.56 -6.76
N SER A 64 42.42 2.81 -7.24
CA SER A 64 43.12 3.90 -6.57
C SER A 64 42.16 5.03 -6.25
N LYS A 65 42.41 5.76 -5.16
CA LYS A 65 41.64 6.95 -4.80
C LYS A 65 42.30 8.17 -5.44
N THR A 66 41.59 8.77 -6.39
CA THR A 66 42.05 9.96 -7.10
C THR A 66 40.99 11.06 -6.97
N ASN A 67 41.36 12.25 -6.49
CA ASN A 67 40.43 13.37 -6.25
C ASN A 67 39.19 13.02 -5.43
N GLY A 68 39.31 12.07 -4.51
CA GLY A 68 38.21 11.64 -3.67
C GLY A 68 37.34 10.50 -4.23
N GLU A 69 37.47 10.19 -5.53
CA GLU A 69 36.76 9.08 -6.19
C GLU A 69 37.65 7.83 -6.31
N LEU A 70 37.04 6.64 -6.30
CA LEU A 70 37.76 5.41 -6.62
C LEU A 70 37.80 5.23 -8.14
N VAL A 71 38.99 5.03 -8.66
CA VAL A 71 39.27 4.69 -10.06
C VAL A 71 39.56 3.19 -10.13
N LEU A 72 38.77 2.45 -10.91
CA LEU A 72 38.97 1.04 -11.11
C LEU A 72 40.19 0.79 -11.99
N LEU A 73 41.04 -0.16 -11.60
CA LEU A 73 42.32 -0.45 -12.28
C LEU A 73 42.35 -1.89 -12.75
N ASP A 74 43.04 -2.12 -13.87
CA ASP A 74 43.44 -3.46 -14.31
C ASP A 74 44.69 -3.97 -13.54
N ASP A 75 45.14 -5.16 -13.89
CA ASP A 75 46.32 -5.78 -13.26
C ASP A 75 47.67 -5.09 -13.55
N SER A 76 47.67 -4.12 -14.47
CA SER A 76 48.81 -3.27 -14.79
C SER A 76 48.76 -1.85 -14.15
N ASP A 77 47.82 -1.65 -13.22
CA ASP A 77 47.50 -0.37 -12.61
C ASP A 77 46.99 0.70 -13.62
N ALA A 78 46.45 0.27 -14.77
CA ALA A 78 45.82 1.19 -15.73
C ALA A 78 44.34 1.36 -15.46
N PRO A 79 43.75 2.58 -15.60
CA PRO A 79 42.32 2.79 -15.41
C PRO A 79 41.47 1.98 -16.36
N LEU A 80 40.47 1.31 -15.82
CA LEU A 80 39.42 0.62 -16.57
C LEU A 80 38.37 1.60 -17.11
N SER A 81 37.59 1.17 -18.12
CA SER A 81 36.54 1.97 -18.73
C SER A 81 35.33 1.08 -19.09
N GLY A 82 34.12 1.59 -18.88
CA GLY A 82 32.89 0.87 -19.19
C GLY A 82 32.51 -0.17 -18.11
N TRP A 83 31.75 -1.17 -18.50
CA TRP A 83 31.27 -2.21 -17.59
C TRP A 83 32.40 -3.14 -17.13
N VAL A 84 32.46 -3.35 -15.82
CA VAL A 84 33.46 -4.18 -15.14
C VAL A 84 32.76 -5.18 -14.22
N LYS A 85 33.03 -6.46 -14.39
CA LYS A 85 32.51 -7.50 -13.50
C LYS A 85 33.57 -7.96 -12.49
N ILE A 86 33.25 -7.85 -11.21
CA ILE A 86 34.13 -8.24 -10.10
C ILE A 86 33.35 -9.17 -9.18
N ASP A 87 33.75 -10.44 -9.09
CA ASP A 87 33.14 -11.47 -8.21
C ASP A 87 31.60 -11.54 -8.30
N GLY A 88 31.07 -11.44 -9.53
CA GLY A 88 29.61 -11.50 -9.77
C GLY A 88 28.87 -10.18 -9.62
N PHE A 89 29.52 -9.14 -9.12
CA PHE A 89 28.99 -7.77 -9.09
C PHE A 89 29.36 -7.01 -10.36
N ASP A 90 28.41 -6.22 -10.86
CA ASP A 90 28.62 -5.33 -12.00
C ASP A 90 28.93 -3.93 -11.49
N PHE A 91 30.01 -3.34 -12.00
CA PHE A 91 30.46 -1.99 -11.76
C PHE A 91 30.53 -1.26 -13.09
N TYR A 92 30.60 0.08 -13.05
CA TYR A 92 30.83 0.89 -14.22
C TYR A 92 31.93 1.91 -13.97
N ALA A 93 32.99 1.83 -14.76
CA ALA A 93 34.08 2.81 -14.79
C ALA A 93 33.72 3.89 -15.81
N LYS A 94 33.58 5.14 -15.37
CA LYS A 94 33.24 6.27 -16.25
C LYS A 94 34.31 6.43 -17.35
N PRO A 95 33.95 6.49 -18.63
CA PRO A 95 34.90 6.46 -19.75
C PRO A 95 35.95 7.58 -19.71
N ASP A 96 35.56 8.74 -19.21
CA ASP A 96 36.42 9.93 -19.22
C ASP A 96 37.49 9.94 -18.11
N SER A 97 37.24 9.22 -16.99
CA SER A 97 38.08 9.32 -15.79
C SER A 97 38.49 7.98 -15.20
N GLY A 98 37.85 6.88 -15.63
CA GLY A 98 37.96 5.57 -14.96
C GLY A 98 37.31 5.56 -13.58
N ALA A 99 36.71 6.66 -13.12
CA ALA A 99 36.10 6.76 -11.83
C ALA A 99 34.88 5.82 -11.74
N MET A 100 34.79 5.10 -10.62
CA MET A 100 33.71 4.17 -10.33
C MET A 100 32.38 4.91 -10.22
N ALA A 101 31.38 4.45 -10.95
CA ALA A 101 30.01 4.98 -10.87
C ALA A 101 29.41 4.70 -9.51
N THR A 102 28.69 5.68 -8.96
CA THR A 102 27.85 5.58 -7.77
C THR A 102 26.55 6.34 -8.01
N GLN A 103 25.48 5.96 -7.31
CA GLN A 103 24.16 6.60 -7.46
C GLN A 103 23.62 6.45 -8.89
N TRP A 104 22.79 7.40 -9.34
CA TRP A 104 22.20 7.38 -10.66
C TRP A 104 23.21 7.64 -11.77
N GLN A 105 23.22 6.75 -12.76
CA GLN A 105 24.00 6.92 -14.00
C GLN A 105 23.16 6.64 -15.23
N MET A 106 23.27 7.51 -16.22
CA MET A 106 22.71 7.28 -17.56
C MET A 106 23.79 6.63 -18.43
N ILE A 107 23.53 5.39 -18.87
CA ILE A 107 24.47 4.62 -19.68
C ILE A 107 23.69 4.10 -20.88
N ASP A 108 24.12 4.42 -22.09
CA ASP A 108 23.52 4.00 -23.36
C ASP A 108 22.00 4.21 -23.43
N GLY A 109 21.51 5.33 -22.86
CA GLY A 109 20.11 5.73 -22.88
C GLY A 109 19.23 5.11 -21.78
N ASN A 110 19.80 4.31 -20.87
CA ASN A 110 19.09 3.71 -19.74
C ASN A 110 19.65 4.22 -18.41
N TRP A 111 18.77 4.37 -17.42
CA TRP A 111 19.17 4.69 -16.06
C TRP A 111 19.54 3.44 -15.27
N TYR A 112 20.66 3.52 -14.54
CA TYR A 112 21.13 2.50 -13.61
C TYR A 112 21.38 3.12 -12.24
N TRP A 113 21.23 2.32 -11.20
CA TRP A 113 21.59 2.72 -9.86
C TRP A 113 22.77 1.90 -9.34
N PHE A 114 23.78 2.61 -8.85
CA PHE A 114 24.95 2.02 -8.22
C PHE A 114 24.97 2.38 -6.74
N GLY A 115 25.13 1.40 -5.87
CA GLY A 115 25.25 1.61 -4.44
C GLY A 115 26.48 2.44 -4.06
N SER A 116 26.62 2.77 -2.78
CA SER A 116 27.75 3.57 -2.28
C SER A 116 29.12 2.91 -2.49
N GLN A 117 29.16 1.59 -2.65
CA GLN A 117 30.36 0.83 -2.98
C GLN A 117 30.54 0.60 -4.49
N GLY A 118 29.72 1.23 -5.31
CA GLY A 118 29.76 1.19 -6.77
C GLY A 118 29.21 -0.08 -7.42
N ALA A 119 28.72 -1.03 -6.68
CA ALA A 119 28.04 -2.18 -7.26
C ALA A 119 26.67 -1.76 -7.81
N MET A 120 26.35 -2.22 -9.02
CA MET A 120 25.03 -2.06 -9.62
C MET A 120 23.99 -2.80 -8.80
N GLU A 121 22.87 -2.13 -8.50
CA GLU A 121 21.76 -2.73 -7.77
C GLU A 121 20.63 -3.14 -8.72
N THR A 122 19.92 -4.21 -8.36
CA THR A 122 18.77 -4.75 -9.08
C THR A 122 17.58 -4.91 -8.13
N GLY A 123 16.35 -5.03 -8.66
CA GLY A 123 15.14 -5.11 -7.84
C GLY A 123 14.75 -3.74 -7.29
N TRP A 124 14.12 -3.72 -6.12
CA TRP A 124 13.66 -2.48 -5.50
C TRP A 124 14.80 -1.67 -4.87
N VAL A 125 14.89 -0.40 -5.28
CA VAL A 125 15.89 0.57 -4.79
C VAL A 125 15.19 1.78 -4.22
N SER A 126 15.61 2.21 -3.02
CA SER A 126 15.16 3.47 -2.40
C SER A 126 16.22 4.54 -2.60
N ALA A 127 15.87 5.59 -3.32
CA ALA A 127 16.78 6.70 -3.60
C ALA A 127 16.03 8.04 -3.56
N ASN A 128 16.63 9.07 -2.98
CA ASN A 128 16.07 10.44 -2.91
C ASN A 128 14.62 10.51 -2.37
N GLY A 129 14.26 9.61 -1.44
CA GLY A 129 12.92 9.56 -0.84
C GLY A 129 11.84 8.90 -1.68
N ALA A 130 12.19 8.25 -2.80
CA ALA A 130 11.28 7.48 -3.63
C ALA A 130 11.79 6.04 -3.85
N TRP A 131 10.87 5.14 -4.20
CA TRP A 131 11.19 3.78 -4.61
C TRP A 131 11.25 3.67 -6.13
N TYR A 132 12.19 2.87 -6.61
CA TYR A 132 12.43 2.56 -8.01
C TYR A 132 12.57 1.05 -8.18
N LEU A 133 12.25 0.55 -9.35
CA LEU A 133 12.44 -0.85 -9.69
C LEU A 133 13.49 -0.99 -10.79
N MET A 134 14.54 -1.73 -10.50
CA MET A 134 15.60 -2.04 -11.46
C MET A 134 15.43 -3.45 -12.02
N ALA A 135 15.64 -3.63 -13.31
CA ALA A 135 15.66 -4.96 -13.93
C ALA A 135 16.80 -5.82 -13.39
N GLN A 136 16.78 -7.11 -13.68
CA GLN A 136 17.92 -8.00 -13.41
C GLN A 136 19.19 -7.60 -14.20
N SER A 137 19.04 -6.95 -15.35
CA SER A 137 20.10 -6.36 -16.14
C SER A 137 20.51 -4.97 -15.66
N GLY A 138 19.86 -4.43 -14.63
CA GLY A 138 20.18 -3.18 -13.97
C GLY A 138 19.41 -1.95 -14.45
N GLU A 139 18.72 -2.00 -15.61
CA GLU A 139 17.99 -0.82 -16.12
C GLU A 139 16.77 -0.49 -15.28
N MET A 140 16.54 0.80 -15.05
CA MET A 140 15.35 1.31 -14.38
C MET A 140 14.08 0.98 -15.16
N LYS A 141 13.10 0.41 -14.48
CA LYS A 141 11.77 0.13 -15.03
C LYS A 141 10.84 1.32 -14.93
N THR A 142 9.89 1.39 -15.87
CA THR A 142 8.81 2.39 -15.88
C THR A 142 7.47 1.74 -16.24
N GLY A 143 6.36 2.44 -16.04
CA GLY A 143 5.02 1.95 -16.31
C GLY A 143 4.59 0.82 -15.35
N TRP A 144 3.61 0.04 -15.76
CA TRP A 144 3.09 -1.07 -14.97
C TRP A 144 4.09 -2.22 -14.86
N GLN A 145 4.36 -2.68 -13.63
CA GLN A 145 5.24 -3.80 -13.33
C GLN A 145 4.54 -4.76 -12.36
N TYR A 146 4.61 -6.06 -12.66
CA TYR A 146 4.11 -7.12 -11.79
C TYR A 146 5.26 -7.76 -11.03
N VAL A 147 5.26 -7.62 -9.70
CA VAL A 147 6.35 -8.08 -8.83
C VAL A 147 5.74 -8.76 -7.60
N ASP A 148 6.19 -9.95 -7.28
CA ASP A 148 5.82 -10.71 -6.07
C ASP A 148 4.30 -10.78 -5.83
N GLY A 149 3.52 -10.97 -6.90
CA GLY A 149 2.06 -11.13 -6.83
C GLY A 149 1.26 -9.84 -6.82
N ALA A 150 1.88 -8.67 -6.95
CA ALA A 150 1.21 -7.37 -7.00
C ALA A 150 1.63 -6.53 -8.21
N TRP A 151 0.72 -5.67 -8.66
CA TRP A 151 1.01 -4.67 -9.68
C TRP A 151 1.46 -3.37 -9.03
N TYR A 152 2.47 -2.74 -9.60
CA TYR A 152 3.01 -1.43 -9.24
C TYR A 152 3.09 -0.54 -10.47
N TYR A 153 3.00 0.76 -10.28
CA TYR A 153 3.18 1.72 -11.36
C TYR A 153 4.38 2.63 -11.09
N LEU A 154 5.34 2.60 -12.01
CA LEU A 154 6.53 3.45 -12.01
C LEU A 154 6.29 4.60 -12.98
N ASP A 155 6.44 5.83 -12.53
CA ASP A 155 6.24 7.02 -13.34
C ASP A 155 7.08 6.97 -14.63
N PRO A 156 6.50 7.11 -15.82
CA PRO A 156 7.23 6.97 -17.08
C PRO A 156 8.36 7.97 -17.26
N SER A 157 8.28 9.14 -16.64
CA SER A 157 9.28 10.20 -16.78
C SER A 157 10.40 10.12 -15.76
N SER A 158 10.08 9.74 -14.51
CA SER A 158 11.03 9.73 -13.39
C SER A 158 11.44 8.34 -12.93
N GLY A 159 10.67 7.29 -13.28
CA GLY A 159 10.84 5.95 -12.75
C GLY A 159 10.33 5.76 -11.31
N ALA A 160 9.93 6.82 -10.63
CA ALA A 160 9.51 6.75 -9.23
C ALA A 160 8.19 5.99 -9.07
N MET A 161 8.12 5.09 -8.08
CA MET A 161 6.90 4.35 -7.75
C MET A 161 5.79 5.30 -7.32
N LYS A 162 4.60 5.14 -7.90
CA LYS A 162 3.39 5.88 -7.55
C LYS A 162 2.66 5.25 -6.37
N THR A 163 1.97 6.09 -5.62
CA THR A 163 1.01 5.73 -4.57
C THR A 163 -0.23 6.61 -4.70
N GLY A 164 -1.36 6.19 -4.13
CA GLY A 164 -2.61 6.95 -4.19
C GLY A 164 -3.33 6.80 -5.54
N TRP A 165 -4.14 7.79 -5.90
CA TRP A 165 -4.88 7.80 -7.15
C TRP A 165 -3.97 7.92 -8.36
N LEU A 166 -4.16 7.02 -9.32
CA LEU A 166 -3.51 7.02 -10.64
C LEU A 166 -4.57 7.08 -11.72
N ASN A 167 -4.48 8.07 -12.60
CA ASN A 167 -5.24 8.07 -13.86
C ASN A 167 -4.31 7.66 -15.00
N GLU A 168 -4.60 6.54 -15.62
CA GLU A 168 -3.85 6.04 -16.77
C GLU A 168 -4.80 5.90 -17.97
N ASN A 169 -4.62 6.77 -18.94
CA ASN A 169 -5.44 6.82 -20.16
C ASN A 169 -6.96 6.90 -19.90
N GLY A 170 -7.37 7.67 -18.87
CA GLY A 170 -8.78 7.85 -18.49
C GLY A 170 -9.33 6.78 -17.54
N THR A 171 -8.55 5.74 -17.24
CA THR A 171 -8.90 4.72 -16.25
C THR A 171 -8.26 5.05 -14.91
N TRP A 172 -9.06 5.02 -13.84
CA TRP A 172 -8.58 5.29 -12.50
C TRP A 172 -8.23 4.01 -11.75
N TYR A 173 -7.13 4.06 -11.03
CA TYR A 173 -6.62 3.01 -10.17
C TYR A 173 -6.28 3.59 -8.79
N TRP A 174 -6.24 2.75 -7.79
CA TRP A 174 -5.69 3.09 -6.48
C TRP A 174 -4.47 2.25 -6.17
N LEU A 175 -3.38 2.92 -5.82
CA LEU A 175 -2.14 2.31 -5.38
C LEU A 175 -2.01 2.54 -3.87
N SER A 176 -1.86 1.47 -3.11
CA SER A 176 -1.73 1.54 -1.65
C SER A 176 -0.50 2.34 -1.21
N ALA A 177 -0.34 2.58 0.08
CA ALA A 177 0.86 3.22 0.62
C ALA A 177 2.16 2.43 0.33
N SER A 178 2.05 1.11 0.10
CA SER A 178 3.18 0.27 -0.35
C SER A 178 3.42 0.32 -1.86
N GLY A 179 2.60 1.05 -2.62
CA GLY A 179 2.62 1.12 -4.08
C GLY A 179 1.83 0.02 -4.79
N ALA A 180 1.38 -1.01 -4.07
CA ALA A 180 0.64 -2.11 -4.68
C ALA A 180 -0.76 -1.66 -5.14
N MET A 181 -1.13 -2.01 -6.37
CA MET A 181 -2.47 -1.79 -6.91
C MET A 181 -3.50 -2.62 -6.14
N VAL A 182 -4.61 -2.00 -5.79
CA VAL A 182 -5.68 -2.67 -5.06
C VAL A 182 -6.79 -3.17 -5.99
N THR A 183 -7.57 -4.16 -5.49
CA THR A 183 -8.79 -4.67 -6.11
C THR A 183 -9.88 -4.83 -5.06
N GLY A 184 -11.14 -5.02 -5.50
CA GLY A 184 -12.28 -5.13 -4.60
C GLY A 184 -12.65 -3.81 -3.93
N TRP A 185 -13.44 -3.89 -2.86
CA TRP A 185 -13.86 -2.73 -2.09
C TRP A 185 -12.72 -2.14 -1.27
N GLN A 186 -12.51 -0.84 -1.40
CA GLN A 186 -11.52 -0.07 -0.64
C GLN A 186 -12.17 1.18 -0.05
N TYR A 187 -11.80 1.50 1.19
CA TYR A 187 -12.16 2.77 1.81
C TYR A 187 -11.02 3.78 1.60
N VAL A 188 -11.27 4.79 0.79
CA VAL A 188 -10.26 5.76 0.33
C VAL A 188 -10.81 7.17 0.45
N ASP A 189 -10.06 8.10 0.99
CA ASP A 189 -10.39 9.53 1.06
C ASP A 189 -11.83 9.80 1.56
N GLY A 190 -12.30 9.01 2.53
CA GLY A 190 -13.61 9.20 3.14
C GLY A 190 -14.79 8.54 2.39
N GLY A 191 -14.54 7.71 1.37
CA GLY A 191 -15.56 6.99 0.61
C GLY A 191 -15.19 5.54 0.30
N TYR A 192 -16.18 4.71 -0.02
CA TYR A 192 -15.96 3.37 -0.55
C TYR A 192 -15.87 3.39 -2.07
N TYR A 193 -14.86 2.70 -2.59
CA TYR A 193 -14.60 2.56 -4.02
C TYR A 193 -14.41 1.09 -4.36
N TYR A 194 -15.00 0.63 -5.45
CA TYR A 194 -14.78 -0.71 -5.94
C TYR A 194 -13.81 -0.70 -7.12
N PHE A 195 -12.78 -1.52 -7.01
CA PHE A 195 -11.80 -1.74 -8.07
C PHE A 195 -11.99 -3.17 -8.60
N ASN A 196 -12.25 -3.29 -9.88
CA ASN A 196 -12.47 -4.59 -10.51
C ASN A 196 -11.20 -5.48 -10.49
N ALA A 197 -11.28 -6.67 -11.05
CA ALA A 197 -10.15 -7.62 -11.07
C ALA A 197 -8.91 -7.10 -11.80
N SER A 198 -9.06 -6.13 -12.71
CA SER A 198 -7.93 -5.45 -13.37
C SER A 198 -7.40 -4.24 -12.59
N GLY A 199 -7.96 -3.95 -11.40
CA GLY A 199 -7.63 -2.79 -10.58
C GLY A 199 -8.29 -1.49 -11.02
N ALA A 200 -9.06 -1.49 -12.10
CA ALA A 200 -9.77 -0.30 -12.56
C ALA A 200 -10.94 0.04 -11.63
N TRP A 201 -11.04 1.31 -11.24
CA TRP A 201 -12.18 1.79 -10.49
C TRP A 201 -13.45 1.65 -11.33
N ASP A 202 -14.45 0.99 -10.77
CA ASP A 202 -15.78 0.85 -11.34
C ASP A 202 -16.80 1.54 -10.43
N PRO A 203 -17.28 2.74 -10.78
CA PRO A 203 -18.25 3.47 -9.97
C PRO A 203 -19.62 2.80 -9.92
N TYR A 204 -19.87 1.78 -10.77
CA TYR A 204 -21.17 1.13 -10.93
C TYR A 204 -21.16 -0.37 -10.62
N ALA A 205 -20.08 -0.89 -10.03
CA ALA A 205 -19.96 -2.33 -9.75
C ALA A 205 -20.99 -2.86 -8.74
N ASP A 206 -21.47 -2.00 -7.83
CA ASP A 206 -22.50 -2.35 -6.87
C ASP A 206 -23.90 -2.09 -7.45
N PRO A 207 -24.78 -3.10 -7.52
CA PRO A 207 -26.16 -2.94 -8.01
C PRO A 207 -26.95 -1.86 -7.26
N MET A 208 -26.74 -1.73 -5.94
CA MET A 208 -27.36 -0.68 -5.14
C MET A 208 -26.86 0.70 -5.56
N THR A 209 -25.56 0.87 -5.82
CA THR A 209 -24.97 2.13 -6.32
C THR A 209 -25.47 2.47 -7.72
N GLN A 210 -25.58 1.49 -8.63
CA GLN A 210 -26.20 1.72 -9.95
C GLN A 210 -27.64 2.23 -9.81
N ARG A 211 -28.44 1.54 -8.98
CA ARG A 211 -29.84 1.90 -8.73
C ARG A 211 -29.93 3.31 -8.11
N ALA A 212 -29.04 3.65 -7.17
CA ALA A 212 -29.00 4.95 -6.51
C ALA A 212 -28.91 6.12 -7.50
N GLN A 213 -28.20 5.97 -8.63
CA GLN A 213 -28.03 7.04 -9.62
C GLN A 213 -29.34 7.56 -10.21
N GLY A 214 -30.40 6.74 -10.23
CA GLY A 214 -31.71 7.12 -10.75
C GLY A 214 -32.50 8.06 -9.84
N TYR A 215 -32.18 8.14 -8.54
CA TYR A 215 -33.03 8.84 -7.56
C TYR A 215 -32.59 10.25 -7.27
N TYR A 216 -33.58 11.13 -7.08
CA TYR A 216 -33.40 12.48 -6.59
C TYR A 216 -33.61 12.54 -5.08
N SER A 217 -32.82 13.30 -4.37
CA SER A 217 -33.02 13.67 -2.96
C SER A 217 -33.03 15.21 -2.84
N ALA A 218 -33.87 15.72 -1.96
CA ALA A 218 -33.88 17.16 -1.64
C ALA A 218 -32.67 17.61 -0.82
N THR A 219 -31.86 16.66 -0.35
CA THR A 219 -30.60 16.88 0.37
C THR A 219 -29.46 16.26 -0.41
N ASN A 220 -28.22 16.53 0.02
CA ASN A 220 -27.04 15.86 -0.53
C ASN A 220 -26.85 14.42 0.02
N TRP A 221 -27.89 13.83 0.61
CA TRP A 221 -27.89 12.48 1.13
C TRP A 221 -29.00 11.65 0.50
N LEU A 222 -28.73 10.36 0.35
CA LEU A 222 -29.68 9.36 -0.11
C LEU A 222 -29.47 8.09 0.71
N ILE A 223 -30.55 7.44 1.15
CA ILE A 223 -30.53 6.13 1.79
C ILE A 223 -31.14 5.11 0.83
N MET A 224 -30.46 3.99 0.62
CA MET A 224 -30.95 2.83 -0.12
C MET A 224 -31.03 1.63 0.82
N ILE A 225 -32.13 0.89 0.75
CA ILE A 225 -32.36 -0.28 1.60
C ILE A 225 -32.81 -1.45 0.72
N ASP A 226 -31.98 -2.46 0.63
CA ASP A 226 -32.30 -3.74 0.00
C ASP A 226 -32.94 -4.65 1.05
N THR A 227 -34.22 -4.95 0.89
CA THR A 227 -34.99 -5.73 1.86
C THR A 227 -34.82 -7.24 1.69
N VAL A 228 -34.23 -7.71 0.57
CA VAL A 228 -33.92 -9.11 0.31
C VAL A 228 -32.55 -9.47 0.88
N ASN A 229 -31.55 -8.68 0.53
CA ASN A 229 -30.18 -8.92 0.97
C ASN A 229 -29.88 -8.32 2.35
N ASN A 230 -30.83 -7.56 2.93
CA ASN A 230 -30.68 -6.88 4.22
C ASN A 230 -29.47 -5.93 4.25
N GLU A 231 -29.36 -5.13 3.21
CA GLU A 231 -28.29 -4.17 3.02
C GLU A 231 -28.79 -2.73 3.11
N PHE A 232 -27.96 -1.86 3.69
CA PHE A 232 -28.27 -0.46 3.94
C PHE A 232 -27.13 0.40 3.39
N GLY A 233 -27.41 1.12 2.31
CA GLY A 233 -26.48 2.05 1.68
C GLY A 233 -26.75 3.49 2.07
N VAL A 234 -25.72 4.24 2.44
CA VAL A 234 -25.76 5.68 2.63
C VAL A 234 -24.92 6.35 1.57
N TYR A 235 -25.52 7.27 0.83
CA TYR A 235 -24.88 7.97 -0.28
C TYR A 235 -24.82 9.46 -0.04
N TRP A 236 -23.77 10.08 -0.51
CA TRP A 236 -23.60 11.53 -0.57
C TRP A 236 -23.40 12.00 -2.00
N GLY A 237 -24.06 13.09 -2.41
CA GLY A 237 -23.96 13.62 -3.76
C GLY A 237 -25.27 14.18 -4.28
N TRP A 238 -25.62 13.82 -5.51
CA TRP A 238 -26.85 14.21 -6.20
C TRP A 238 -27.21 13.18 -7.28
N GLN A 239 -28.41 13.25 -7.83
CA GLN A 239 -28.89 12.35 -8.88
C GLN A 239 -27.88 12.24 -10.04
N GLY A 240 -27.53 11.02 -10.41
CA GLY A 240 -26.51 10.72 -11.42
C GLY A 240 -25.07 10.79 -10.92
N ASN A 241 -24.83 11.19 -9.66
CA ASN A 241 -23.50 11.27 -9.06
C ASN A 241 -23.49 10.94 -7.55
N TRP A 242 -24.25 9.93 -7.18
CA TRP A 242 -24.26 9.42 -5.83
C TRP A 242 -23.01 8.60 -5.54
N LYS A 243 -22.31 8.91 -4.45
CA LYS A 243 -21.13 8.19 -3.96
C LYS A 243 -21.47 7.48 -2.67
N LEU A 244 -21.24 6.19 -2.63
CA LEU A 244 -21.43 5.36 -1.44
C LEU A 244 -20.49 5.84 -0.33
N GLN A 245 -21.08 6.17 0.83
CA GLN A 245 -20.35 6.59 2.04
C GLN A 245 -20.27 5.44 3.04
N TYR A 246 -21.38 4.71 3.18
CA TYR A 246 -21.46 3.55 4.06
C TYR A 246 -22.29 2.46 3.42
N HIS A 247 -21.86 1.22 3.60
CA HIS A 247 -22.57 0.02 3.25
C HIS A 247 -22.63 -0.88 4.48
N TRP A 248 -23.83 -1.06 5.01
CA TRP A 248 -24.05 -1.78 6.26
C TRP A 248 -25.01 -2.93 6.07
N SER A 249 -24.83 -4.01 6.83
CA SER A 249 -25.91 -4.96 7.06
C SER A 249 -26.97 -4.33 7.95
N CYS A 250 -28.24 -4.59 7.65
CA CYS A 250 -29.39 -4.19 8.46
C CYS A 250 -30.30 -5.39 8.67
N SER A 251 -31.32 -5.28 9.53
CA SER A 251 -32.42 -6.23 9.57
C SER A 251 -33.70 -5.54 9.17
N THR A 252 -34.47 -6.18 8.30
CA THR A 252 -35.73 -5.65 7.76
C THR A 252 -36.92 -6.45 8.22
N GLY A 253 -38.13 -6.12 7.74
CA GLY A 253 -39.38 -6.74 8.12
C GLY A 253 -39.40 -8.23 7.84
N ALA A 254 -39.97 -9.01 8.78
CA ALA A 254 -40.22 -10.42 8.58
C ALA A 254 -41.22 -10.64 7.42
N TRP A 255 -41.26 -11.84 6.87
CA TRP A 255 -42.14 -12.17 5.74
C TRP A 255 -43.61 -11.80 5.99
N ALA A 256 -44.09 -11.96 7.22
CA ALA A 256 -45.47 -11.62 7.62
C ALA A 256 -45.69 -10.11 7.84
N THR A 257 -44.63 -9.35 8.05
CA THR A 257 -44.65 -7.89 8.33
C THR A 257 -43.52 -7.23 7.57
N PRO A 258 -43.56 -7.24 6.22
CA PRO A 258 -42.43 -6.77 5.40
C PRO A 258 -42.19 -5.27 5.56
N THR A 259 -40.96 -4.85 5.37
CA THR A 259 -40.63 -3.43 5.19
C THR A 259 -41.32 -2.94 3.91
N VAL A 260 -42.00 -1.81 4.01
CA VAL A 260 -42.67 -1.19 2.87
C VAL A 260 -41.69 -0.84 1.75
N LEU A 261 -42.05 -1.15 0.50
CA LEU A 261 -41.21 -0.86 -0.68
C LEU A 261 -41.65 0.48 -1.31
N GLY A 262 -40.70 1.26 -1.77
CA GLY A 262 -40.96 2.52 -2.47
C GLY A 262 -39.97 3.63 -2.18
N GLU A 263 -40.39 4.84 -2.50
CA GLU A 263 -39.61 6.05 -2.31
C GLU A 263 -40.23 6.93 -1.23
N TYR A 264 -39.47 7.20 -0.21
CA TYR A 264 -39.91 7.94 0.98
C TYR A 264 -38.94 9.06 1.31
N THR A 265 -39.21 9.78 2.40
CA THR A 265 -38.32 10.82 2.90
C THR A 265 -38.20 10.74 4.42
N VAL A 266 -37.01 11.09 4.93
CA VAL A 266 -36.76 11.20 6.36
C VAL A 266 -37.70 12.22 6.95
N GLY A 267 -38.47 11.79 7.95
CA GLY A 267 -39.41 12.58 8.75
C GLY A 267 -38.94 12.74 10.20
N ILE A 268 -39.84 12.46 11.15
CA ILE A 268 -39.59 12.64 12.57
C ILE A 268 -38.44 11.79 13.08
N LYS A 269 -37.65 12.34 13.99
CA LYS A 269 -36.57 11.66 14.70
C LYS A 269 -36.78 11.72 16.20
N GLY A 270 -36.38 10.67 16.90
CA GLY A 270 -36.45 10.67 18.35
C GLY A 270 -35.43 9.72 18.98
N TYR A 271 -35.23 9.92 20.27
CA TYR A 271 -34.16 9.24 21.00
C TYR A 271 -34.49 7.75 21.31
N VAL A 272 -35.71 7.49 21.76
CA VAL A 272 -36.12 6.15 22.22
C VAL A 272 -37.61 5.93 22.02
N PHE A 273 -38.00 4.69 21.72
CA PHE A 273 -39.37 4.20 21.71
C PHE A 273 -39.43 2.71 22.13
N GLY A 274 -40.63 2.21 22.40
CA GLY A 274 -40.89 0.84 22.74
C GLY A 274 -41.72 0.72 24.05
N SER A 275 -42.33 -0.43 24.29
CA SER A 275 -43.03 -0.79 25.50
C SER A 275 -42.71 -2.23 25.87
N GLY A 276 -42.05 -2.45 27.01
CA GLY A 276 -41.44 -3.74 27.38
C GLY A 276 -40.03 -3.94 26.78
N PHE A 277 -39.61 -3.07 25.87
CA PHE A 277 -38.28 -3.01 25.27
C PHE A 277 -37.92 -1.56 24.95
N SER A 278 -36.68 -1.29 24.55
CA SER A 278 -36.24 0.00 24.04
C SER A 278 -35.52 -0.15 22.70
N CYS A 279 -35.90 0.68 21.73
CA CYS A 279 -35.16 0.93 20.51
C CYS A 279 -34.69 2.39 20.50
N TYR A 280 -33.45 2.62 20.16
CA TYR A 280 -32.82 3.93 20.27
C TYR A 280 -32.57 4.57 18.89
N TYR A 281 -32.49 5.88 18.87
CA TYR A 281 -32.09 6.71 17.74
C TYR A 281 -32.96 6.45 16.49
N TYR A 282 -34.29 6.54 16.65
CA TYR A 282 -35.17 6.31 15.52
C TYR A 282 -35.20 7.49 14.56
N THR A 283 -35.27 7.17 13.27
CA THR A 283 -35.48 8.06 12.14
C THR A 283 -36.64 7.51 11.32
N GLN A 284 -37.77 8.19 11.31
CA GLN A 284 -38.96 7.82 10.55
C GLN A 284 -38.71 8.06 9.06
N PHE A 285 -39.19 7.19 8.20
CA PHE A 285 -39.20 7.41 6.76
C PHE A 285 -40.59 7.27 6.12
N TYR A 286 -41.51 6.53 6.75
CA TYR A 286 -42.89 6.42 6.29
C TYR A 286 -43.81 5.90 7.39
N GLY A 287 -44.96 6.59 7.71
CA GLY A 287 -45.89 6.10 8.73
C GLY A 287 -45.21 5.63 10.00
N ASP A 288 -45.45 4.39 10.37
CA ASP A 288 -44.82 3.74 11.54
C ASP A 288 -43.49 3.02 11.20
N TYR A 289 -42.97 3.18 9.97
CA TYR A 289 -41.72 2.59 9.55
C TYR A 289 -40.52 3.46 9.92
N LEU A 290 -39.64 2.90 10.72
CA LEU A 290 -38.50 3.59 11.32
C LEU A 290 -37.18 2.91 10.97
N ILE A 291 -36.13 3.67 10.86
CA ILE A 291 -34.74 3.22 10.95
C ILE A 291 -34.31 3.44 12.40
N HIS A 292 -33.87 2.38 13.10
CA HIS A 292 -33.53 2.46 14.52
C HIS A 292 -32.51 1.38 14.94
N SER A 293 -32.08 1.39 16.20
CA SER A 293 -31.20 0.36 16.77
C SER A 293 -31.87 -1.02 16.85
N GLY A 294 -31.13 -2.06 17.17
CA GLY A 294 -31.68 -3.31 17.69
C GLY A 294 -32.53 -3.10 18.94
N GLU A 295 -33.08 -4.16 19.49
CA GLU A 295 -33.89 -4.13 20.71
C GLU A 295 -33.04 -4.31 21.96
N TYR A 296 -33.34 -3.55 22.99
CA TYR A 296 -32.67 -3.53 24.29
C TYR A 296 -33.73 -3.77 25.41
N TYR A 297 -33.30 -4.33 26.55
CA TYR A 297 -34.15 -4.36 27.72
C TYR A 297 -34.54 -2.94 28.12
N GLN A 298 -35.83 -2.78 28.49
CA GLN A 298 -36.45 -1.45 28.65
C GLN A 298 -35.62 -0.51 29.52
N GLY A 299 -35.30 0.66 28.99
CA GLY A 299 -34.56 1.69 29.69
C GLY A 299 -33.07 1.39 29.90
N THR A 300 -32.50 0.38 29.22
CA THR A 300 -31.10 -0.03 29.35
C THR A 300 -30.40 -0.08 27.98
N PHE A 301 -29.07 -0.23 27.97
CA PHE A 301 -28.28 -0.58 26.79
C PHE A 301 -27.85 -2.06 26.80
N VAL A 302 -28.52 -2.90 27.56
CA VAL A 302 -28.32 -4.36 27.52
C VAL A 302 -29.14 -4.93 26.36
N GLU A 303 -28.47 -5.55 25.41
CA GLU A 303 -29.07 -6.05 24.18
C GLU A 303 -30.08 -7.19 24.45
N MET A 304 -31.25 -7.13 23.83
CA MET A 304 -32.26 -8.14 23.80
C MET A 304 -32.24 -8.88 22.45
N ASP A 305 -32.25 -8.14 21.35
CA ASP A 305 -32.12 -8.65 19.98
C ASP A 305 -31.42 -7.63 19.08
N ASN A 306 -30.20 -7.93 18.73
CA ASN A 306 -29.38 -7.08 17.85
C ASN A 306 -28.91 -7.82 16.59
N ARG A 307 -29.64 -8.85 16.15
CA ARG A 307 -29.34 -9.60 14.94
C ARG A 307 -29.38 -8.68 13.72
N GLN A 308 -28.38 -8.81 12.86
CA GLN A 308 -28.23 -8.08 11.61
C GLN A 308 -28.25 -9.08 10.42
N GLY A 309 -28.65 -8.59 9.24
CA GLY A 309 -28.66 -9.38 8.02
C GLY A 309 -29.85 -10.35 7.89
N VAL A 310 -30.93 -10.14 8.64
CA VAL A 310 -32.08 -11.06 8.70
C VAL A 310 -33.42 -10.31 8.67
N ASN A 311 -34.44 -10.95 8.12
CA ASN A 311 -35.80 -10.40 8.04
C ASN A 311 -36.57 -10.79 9.32
N ILE A 312 -36.58 -9.96 10.36
CA ILE A 312 -37.12 -10.28 11.70
C ILE A 312 -37.97 -9.18 12.33
N SER A 313 -37.93 -7.96 11.80
CA SER A 313 -38.68 -6.85 12.39
C SER A 313 -40.16 -6.86 12.01
N HIS A 314 -40.93 -5.99 12.63
CA HIS A 314 -42.33 -5.74 12.26
C HIS A 314 -42.46 -4.66 11.15
N GLY A 315 -41.47 -4.59 10.27
CA GLY A 315 -41.41 -3.66 9.13
C GLY A 315 -40.39 -2.57 9.26
N CYS A 316 -39.91 -2.25 10.44
CA CYS A 316 -38.84 -1.29 10.65
C CYS A 316 -37.48 -1.81 10.14
N VAL A 317 -36.52 -0.93 9.96
CA VAL A 317 -35.14 -1.24 9.57
C VAL A 317 -34.24 -1.09 10.78
N ARG A 318 -33.67 -2.24 11.24
CA ARG A 318 -32.80 -2.29 12.40
C ARG A 318 -31.35 -2.18 11.99
N LEU A 319 -30.61 -1.32 12.66
CA LEU A 319 -29.16 -1.17 12.59
C LEU A 319 -28.51 -1.47 13.94
N THR A 320 -27.20 -1.56 13.99
CA THR A 320 -26.49 -1.51 15.28
C THR A 320 -26.69 -0.15 15.94
N LEU A 321 -26.47 -0.05 17.25
CA LEU A 321 -26.73 1.17 18.03
C LEU A 321 -25.96 2.38 17.48
N ASP A 322 -24.68 2.18 17.17
CA ASP A 322 -23.78 3.18 16.63
C ASP A 322 -24.21 3.70 15.24
N ARG A 323 -24.65 2.77 14.37
CA ARG A 323 -25.13 3.09 13.01
C ARG A 323 -26.48 3.81 13.05
N ALA A 324 -27.41 3.35 13.89
CA ALA A 324 -28.68 4.05 14.11
C ALA A 324 -28.45 5.47 14.64
N LYS A 325 -27.53 5.61 15.62
CA LYS A 325 -27.11 6.92 16.13
C LYS A 325 -26.50 7.78 15.03
N TRP A 326 -25.65 7.22 14.19
CA TRP A 326 -25.05 7.94 13.08
C TRP A 326 -26.10 8.49 12.11
N VAL A 327 -27.09 7.65 11.70
CA VAL A 327 -28.23 8.08 10.85
C VAL A 327 -29.03 9.19 11.53
N TYR A 328 -29.34 9.02 12.81
CA TYR A 328 -30.07 10.00 13.61
C TYR A 328 -29.34 11.36 13.64
N ASP A 329 -28.04 11.37 13.86
CA ASP A 329 -27.26 12.59 14.01
C ASP A 329 -26.98 13.30 12.67
N ASN A 330 -26.74 12.54 11.58
CA ASN A 330 -26.15 13.09 10.36
C ASN A 330 -27.09 13.20 9.16
N ILE A 331 -28.15 12.39 9.09
CA ILE A 331 -29.06 12.42 7.93
C ILE A 331 -30.13 13.50 8.13
N PRO A 332 -30.24 14.52 7.27
CA PRO A 332 -31.24 15.59 7.43
C PRO A 332 -32.68 15.14 7.18
N TYR A 333 -33.65 15.91 7.68
CA TYR A 333 -35.06 15.83 7.25
C TYR A 333 -35.16 15.98 5.73
N ASN A 334 -36.17 15.36 5.13
CA ASN A 334 -36.42 15.33 3.68
C ASN A 334 -35.35 14.62 2.85
N THR A 335 -34.39 13.93 3.47
CA THR A 335 -33.50 13.02 2.74
C THR A 335 -34.31 11.88 2.13
N LYS A 336 -34.11 11.57 0.85
CA LYS A 336 -34.74 10.45 0.15
C LYS A 336 -34.31 9.11 0.80
N VAL A 337 -35.28 8.26 1.05
CA VAL A 337 -35.11 6.86 1.47
C VAL A 337 -35.78 5.98 0.43
N VAL A 338 -35.04 5.06 -0.15
CA VAL A 338 -35.55 4.12 -1.14
C VAL A 338 -35.43 2.70 -0.56
N THR A 339 -36.57 2.01 -0.51
CA THR A 339 -36.64 0.61 -0.11
C THR A 339 -37.01 -0.22 -1.33
N TYR A 340 -36.30 -1.32 -1.58
CA TYR A 340 -36.51 -2.15 -2.78
C TYR A 340 -36.19 -3.62 -2.51
N MET A 341 -36.58 -4.47 -3.44
CA MET A 341 -36.16 -5.89 -3.50
C MET A 341 -35.03 -5.99 -4.50
N GLY A 342 -33.83 -6.43 -4.04
CA GLY A 342 -32.62 -6.61 -4.84
C GLY A 342 -32.65 -7.79 -5.79
#